data_b090f4833d48bf638a02dbd76b8ca87e
#
_entry.id   b090f4833d48bf638a02dbd76b8ca87e
#
_cell.length_a   1.000
_cell.length_b   1.000
_cell.length_c   1.000
_cell.angle_alpha   90.00
_cell.angle_beta   90.00
_cell.angle_gamma   90.00
#
_symmetry.space_group_name_H-M   'P 1'
#
loop_
_entity.id
_entity.type
_entity.pdbx_description
1 polymer ?
#
loop_
_entity_poly.entity_id
_entity_poly.type
_entity_poly.pdbx_seq_one_letter_code
_entity_poly.pdbx_strand_id
1 'polypeptide(L)'
;MKKVILLFFLISMGCFAQQSIETLFSPPEGYERIYHDGYAQFLRQFPLKENNVVKYYYGDEKFNDNIWAAVYDYEIGTEDLHQCADAILYMRARYLYTNGFKDQLHYNFVSGYNAKYNDWLSHYYKIRGSSVSLEPRTNPLEDNAETFAKWIRQIWMYANTWSIDTYNSYS
;
A
#
# COMPACT_ATOMS: atom_id res chain seq x y z
N MET A 1 -16.93 48.11 37.92
CA MET A 1 -17.20 47.14 36.87
C MET A 1 -15.90 46.85 36.15
N LYS A 2 -15.28 45.66 36.39
CA LYS A 2 -14.04 45.25 35.73
C LYS A 2 -14.38 44.56 34.41
N LYS A 3 -13.96 45.14 33.26
CA LYS A 3 -14.09 44.51 31.95
C LYS A 3 -13.01 43.42 31.80
N VAL A 4 -13.44 42.15 31.69
CA VAL A 4 -12.56 41.04 31.34
C VAL A 4 -12.47 41.01 29.82
N ILE A 5 -11.29 41.29 29.29
CA ILE A 5 -10.98 41.15 27.87
C ILE A 5 -10.55 39.70 27.65
N LEU A 6 -11.39 38.89 27.01
CA LEU A 6 -11.06 37.51 26.64
C LEU A 6 -10.27 37.57 25.32
N LEU A 7 -8.97 37.33 25.40
CA LEU A 7 -8.07 37.26 24.26
C LEU A 7 -8.20 35.87 23.63
N PHE A 8 -8.90 35.76 22.50
CA PHE A 8 -8.94 34.53 21.70
C PHE A 8 -7.62 34.37 20.96
N PHE A 9 -6.77 33.43 21.42
CA PHE A 9 -5.61 32.98 20.65
C PHE A 9 -6.11 32.03 19.56
N LEU A 10 -6.18 32.51 18.31
CA LEU A 10 -6.35 31.69 17.12
C LEU A 10 -5.03 30.96 16.88
N ILE A 11 -4.94 29.71 17.36
CA ILE A 11 -3.87 28.80 16.95
C ILE A 11 -4.18 28.39 15.50
N SER A 12 -3.51 29.01 14.54
CA SER A 12 -3.49 28.51 13.17
C SER A 12 -2.72 27.19 13.16
N MET A 13 -3.42 26.07 13.23
CA MET A 13 -2.84 24.79 12.85
C MET A 13 -2.47 24.85 11.37
N GLY A 14 -1.20 25.10 11.10
CA GLY A 14 -0.64 24.95 9.77
C GLY A 14 -0.85 23.52 9.30
N CYS A 15 -1.80 23.30 8.42
CA CYS A 15 -1.94 22.04 7.72
C CYS A 15 -0.76 21.94 6.74
N PHE A 16 0.32 21.31 7.17
CA PHE A 16 1.39 20.93 6.23
C PHE A 16 0.78 19.91 5.28
N ALA A 17 0.55 20.32 4.03
CA ALA A 17 0.11 19.40 3.00
C ALA A 17 1.20 18.33 2.81
N GLN A 18 0.84 17.06 3.06
CA GLN A 18 1.74 15.94 2.88
C GLN A 18 2.23 15.90 1.42
N GLN A 19 3.52 15.72 1.23
CA GLN A 19 4.11 15.64 -0.12
C GLN A 19 3.60 14.41 -0.87
N SER A 20 3.40 14.58 -2.16
CA SER A 20 2.99 13.53 -3.09
C SER A 20 3.71 13.73 -4.43
N ILE A 21 3.63 12.75 -5.33
CA ILE A 21 4.17 12.92 -6.70
C ILE A 21 3.52 14.13 -7.38
N GLU A 22 2.24 14.34 -7.17
CA GLU A 22 1.49 15.45 -7.78
C GLU A 22 1.99 16.81 -7.33
N THR A 23 2.36 16.95 -6.05
CA THR A 23 2.85 18.22 -5.48
C THR A 23 4.34 18.43 -5.66
N LEU A 24 5.13 17.34 -5.71
CA LEU A 24 6.60 17.42 -5.77
C LEU A 24 7.13 17.61 -7.19
N PHE A 25 6.47 17.03 -8.20
CA PHE A 25 6.93 17.06 -9.59
C PHE A 25 5.97 17.82 -10.47
N SER A 26 6.44 18.93 -11.07
CA SER A 26 5.71 19.65 -12.12
C SER A 26 5.89 18.98 -13.48
N PRO A 27 4.89 19.03 -14.38
CA PRO A 27 5.09 18.65 -15.77
C PRO A 27 6.22 19.47 -16.41
N PRO A 28 6.97 18.92 -17.39
CA PRO A 28 7.93 19.68 -18.17
C PRO A 28 7.26 20.87 -18.90
N GLU A 29 8.06 21.88 -19.27
CA GLU A 29 7.58 23.00 -20.05
C GLU A 29 6.89 22.54 -21.35
N GLY A 30 5.72 23.09 -21.64
CA GLY A 30 4.91 22.73 -22.82
C GLY A 30 4.04 21.46 -22.63
N TYR A 31 4.04 20.84 -21.45
CA TYR A 31 3.22 19.69 -21.14
C TYR A 31 2.23 19.98 -20.02
N GLU A 32 1.06 19.39 -20.12
CA GLU A 32 0.04 19.44 -19.09
C GLU A 32 -0.16 18.07 -18.44
N ARG A 33 -0.49 18.07 -17.13
CA ARG A 33 -0.85 16.86 -16.44
C ARG A 33 -2.28 16.44 -16.80
N ILE A 34 -2.44 15.28 -17.39
CA ILE A 34 -3.76 14.72 -17.59
C ILE A 34 -4.23 14.10 -16.29
N TYR A 35 -5.38 14.55 -15.79
CA TYR A 35 -6.02 14.00 -14.61
C TYR A 35 -6.94 12.86 -15.00
N HIS A 36 -6.77 11.74 -14.31
CA HIS A 36 -7.61 10.57 -14.43
C HIS A 36 -8.05 10.16 -13.02
N ASP A 37 -9.31 9.85 -12.86
CA ASP A 37 -9.80 9.21 -11.65
C ASP A 37 -9.23 7.80 -11.48
N GLY A 38 -9.33 7.26 -10.28
CA GLY A 38 -8.97 5.88 -9.99
C GLY A 38 -7.50 5.68 -9.62
N TYR A 39 -6.94 4.54 -10.02
CA TYR A 39 -5.64 4.07 -9.51
C TYR A 39 -4.48 5.00 -9.85
N ALA A 40 -4.47 5.59 -11.04
CA ALA A 40 -3.40 6.52 -11.43
C ALA A 40 -3.37 7.77 -10.53
N GLN A 41 -4.54 8.34 -10.21
CA GLN A 41 -4.64 9.47 -9.30
C GLN A 41 -4.29 9.09 -7.87
N PHE A 42 -4.71 7.91 -7.42
CA PHE A 42 -4.31 7.37 -6.12
C PHE A 42 -2.78 7.32 -5.98
N LEU A 43 -2.06 6.80 -6.98
CA LEU A 43 -0.59 6.75 -6.96
C LEU A 43 0.04 8.15 -6.93
N ARG A 44 -0.50 9.11 -7.69
CA ARG A 44 0.01 10.49 -7.70
C ARG A 44 -0.15 11.21 -6.38
N GLN A 45 -1.23 10.91 -5.65
CA GLN A 45 -1.57 11.54 -4.38
C GLN A 45 -1.10 10.74 -3.17
N PHE A 46 -0.55 9.54 -3.39
CA PHE A 46 -0.07 8.74 -2.28
C PHE A 46 1.08 9.47 -1.56
N PRO A 47 1.09 9.44 -0.21
CA PRO A 47 2.08 10.13 0.59
C PRO A 47 3.51 9.75 0.25
N LEU A 48 4.41 10.75 0.26
CA LEU A 48 5.85 10.56 0.15
C LEU A 48 6.51 10.81 1.51
N LYS A 49 7.62 10.12 1.78
CA LYS A 49 8.46 10.33 2.96
C LYS A 49 9.12 11.70 2.89
N GLU A 50 9.14 12.43 4.00
CA GLU A 50 9.77 13.75 4.09
C GLU A 50 11.29 13.68 3.89
N ASN A 51 11.93 12.64 4.41
CA ASN A 51 13.38 12.50 4.42
C ASN A 51 13.95 11.68 3.26
N ASN A 52 13.12 11.19 2.36
CA ASN A 52 13.51 10.41 1.18
C ASN A 52 14.45 9.21 1.50
N VAL A 53 14.32 8.62 2.68
CA VAL A 53 15.18 7.53 3.15
C VAL A 53 14.52 6.18 2.86
N VAL A 54 15.27 5.29 2.20
CA VAL A 54 14.92 3.87 2.06
C VAL A 54 15.63 3.07 3.14
N LYS A 55 14.90 2.18 3.81
CA LYS A 55 15.45 1.29 4.83
C LYS A 55 15.36 -0.16 4.38
N TYR A 56 16.31 -0.95 4.85
CA TYR A 56 16.18 -2.40 4.83
C TYR A 56 15.14 -2.85 5.86
N TYR A 57 14.62 -4.07 5.71
CA TYR A 57 13.63 -4.65 6.64
C TYR A 57 14.11 -4.74 8.10
N TYR A 58 15.43 -4.82 8.31
CA TYR A 58 16.06 -4.86 9.63
C TYR A 58 16.40 -3.48 10.20
N GLY A 59 16.01 -2.39 9.52
CA GLY A 59 16.02 -1.02 10.04
C GLY A 59 17.18 -0.14 9.57
N ASP A 60 18.26 -0.69 9.05
CA ASP A 60 19.40 0.09 8.54
C ASP A 60 18.99 0.89 7.30
N GLU A 61 19.59 2.05 7.15
CA GLU A 61 19.36 2.91 5.98
C GLU A 61 20.12 2.37 4.77
N LYS A 62 19.42 2.31 3.63
CA LYS A 62 20.05 1.97 2.37
C LYS A 62 20.83 3.17 1.86
N PHE A 63 22.08 2.95 1.46
CA PHE A 63 22.89 4.00 0.86
C PHE A 63 22.17 4.60 -0.36
N ASN A 64 22.07 5.93 -0.38
CA ASN A 64 21.47 6.70 -1.46
C ASN A 64 22.54 7.54 -2.13
N ASP A 65 22.82 7.26 -3.39
CA ASP A 65 23.67 8.04 -4.29
C ASP A 65 22.84 8.91 -5.25
N ASN A 66 21.65 9.34 -4.83
CA ASN A 66 20.69 10.12 -5.61
C ASN A 66 20.03 9.35 -6.77
N ILE A 67 19.94 8.03 -6.68
CA ILE A 67 19.30 7.19 -7.71
C ILE A 67 17.77 7.16 -7.63
N TRP A 68 17.17 7.66 -6.53
CA TRP A 68 15.73 7.84 -6.42
C TRP A 68 15.36 9.28 -6.06
N ALA A 69 14.32 9.78 -6.70
CA ALA A 69 13.84 11.15 -6.53
C ALA A 69 12.88 11.32 -5.34
N ALA A 70 12.12 10.28 -5.01
CA ALA A 70 11.18 10.26 -3.89
C ALA A 70 10.89 8.83 -3.44
N VAL A 71 10.39 8.68 -2.22
CA VAL A 71 10.03 7.37 -1.62
C VAL A 71 8.61 7.46 -1.11
N TYR A 72 7.76 6.51 -1.48
CA TYR A 72 6.41 6.38 -0.93
C TYR A 72 6.43 6.09 0.57
N ASP A 73 5.56 6.75 1.31
CA ASP A 73 5.46 6.61 2.76
C ASP A 73 4.51 5.48 3.15
N TYR A 74 5.05 4.28 3.27
CA TYR A 74 4.36 3.12 3.85
C TYR A 74 5.34 2.15 4.49
N GLU A 75 4.82 1.30 5.37
CA GLU A 75 5.63 0.32 6.09
C GLU A 75 5.82 -0.96 5.26
N ILE A 76 7.08 -1.40 5.17
CA ILE A 76 7.45 -2.65 4.48
C ILE A 76 7.50 -3.87 5.42
N GLY A 77 7.22 -3.67 6.71
CA GLY A 77 7.37 -4.70 7.73
C GLY A 77 8.81 -4.92 8.18
N THR A 78 9.02 -5.96 8.97
CA THR A 78 10.30 -6.32 9.60
C THR A 78 10.86 -7.66 9.11
N GLU A 79 10.31 -8.18 8.04
CA GLU A 79 10.73 -9.45 7.42
C GLU A 79 11.26 -9.20 6.02
N ASP A 80 12.18 -10.03 5.54
CA ASP A 80 12.72 -9.98 4.18
C ASP A 80 11.73 -10.52 3.14
N LEU A 81 10.59 -9.85 3.02
CA LEU A 81 9.50 -10.27 2.14
C LEU A 81 9.20 -9.22 1.06
N HIS A 82 9.37 -7.93 1.37
CA HIS A 82 8.95 -6.85 0.50
C HIS A 82 9.99 -6.54 -0.58
N GLN A 83 9.74 -6.97 -1.81
CA GLN A 83 10.58 -6.75 -2.99
C GLN A 83 9.82 -5.91 -4.06
N CYS A 84 10.38 -5.81 -5.26
CA CYS A 84 9.81 -4.96 -6.34
C CYS A 84 8.38 -5.39 -6.75
N ALA A 85 8.13 -6.69 -6.89
CA ALA A 85 6.81 -7.22 -7.20
C ALA A 85 5.79 -6.89 -6.10
N ASP A 86 6.22 -7.01 -4.85
CA ASP A 86 5.39 -6.80 -3.66
C ASP A 86 4.94 -5.35 -3.51
N ALA A 87 5.78 -4.40 -3.91
CA ALA A 87 5.42 -2.99 -3.96
C ALA A 87 4.24 -2.75 -4.93
N ILE A 88 4.26 -3.34 -6.12
CA ILE A 88 3.19 -3.22 -7.12
C ILE A 88 1.89 -3.84 -6.59
N LEU A 89 1.97 -5.06 -6.06
CA LEU A 89 0.81 -5.76 -5.49
C LEU A 89 0.23 -4.99 -4.30
N TYR A 90 1.08 -4.48 -3.41
CA TYR A 90 0.65 -3.69 -2.25
C TYR A 90 -0.08 -2.40 -2.66
N MET A 91 0.50 -1.60 -3.55
CA MET A 91 -0.08 -0.31 -3.94
C MET A 91 -1.47 -0.50 -4.58
N ARG A 92 -1.62 -1.52 -5.45
CA ARG A 92 -2.92 -1.86 -6.02
C ARG A 92 -3.90 -2.37 -4.96
N ALA A 93 -3.45 -3.26 -4.07
CA ALA A 93 -4.28 -3.77 -2.98
C ALA A 93 -4.74 -2.63 -2.06
N ARG A 94 -3.86 -1.72 -1.72
CA ARG A 94 -4.16 -0.55 -0.90
C ARG A 94 -5.24 0.33 -1.55
N TYR A 95 -5.13 0.59 -2.85
CA TYR A 95 -6.15 1.31 -3.61
C TYR A 95 -7.50 0.62 -3.54
N LEU A 96 -7.56 -0.66 -3.86
CA LEU A 96 -8.81 -1.43 -3.85
C LEU A 96 -9.44 -1.48 -2.45
N TYR A 97 -8.61 -1.69 -1.42
CA TYR A 97 -9.07 -1.76 -0.03
C TYR A 97 -9.67 -0.43 0.44
N THR A 98 -8.95 0.67 0.23
CA THR A 98 -9.37 2.01 0.71
C THR A 98 -10.58 2.57 -0.04
N ASN A 99 -10.81 2.12 -1.28
CA ASN A 99 -11.98 2.53 -2.08
C ASN A 99 -13.17 1.54 -1.99
N GLY A 100 -13.09 0.52 -1.13
CA GLY A 100 -14.18 -0.42 -0.91
C GLY A 100 -14.35 -1.48 -2.01
N PHE A 101 -13.40 -1.62 -2.93
CA PHE A 101 -13.44 -2.61 -4.02
C PHE A 101 -12.94 -3.99 -3.57
N LYS A 102 -13.36 -4.45 -2.40
CA LYS A 102 -12.85 -5.66 -1.75
C LYS A 102 -13.10 -6.94 -2.53
N ASP A 103 -14.15 -6.99 -3.34
CA ASP A 103 -14.44 -8.13 -4.22
C ASP A 103 -13.42 -8.30 -5.35
N GLN A 104 -12.71 -7.22 -5.70
CA GLN A 104 -11.62 -7.22 -6.67
C GLN A 104 -10.25 -7.48 -6.01
N LEU A 105 -10.23 -7.63 -4.68
CA LEU A 105 -9.00 -7.78 -3.94
C LEU A 105 -8.58 -9.25 -3.90
N HIS A 106 -7.84 -9.66 -4.92
CA HIS A 106 -7.30 -11.00 -5.07
C HIS A 106 -6.00 -11.01 -5.87
N TYR A 107 -5.15 -11.98 -5.58
CA TYR A 107 -3.92 -12.24 -6.34
C TYR A 107 -3.66 -13.74 -6.46
N ASN A 108 -3.02 -14.12 -7.55
CA ASN A 108 -2.62 -15.50 -7.72
C ASN A 108 -1.22 -15.73 -7.12
N PHE A 109 -1.10 -16.78 -6.32
CA PHE A 109 0.18 -17.33 -5.89
C PHE A 109 0.94 -17.93 -7.07
N VAL A 110 2.23 -18.20 -6.90
CA VAL A 110 3.05 -18.92 -7.88
C VAL A 110 2.44 -20.28 -8.26
N SER A 111 1.70 -20.90 -7.35
CA SER A 111 0.96 -22.14 -7.62
C SER A 111 -0.25 -22.00 -8.53
N GLY A 112 -0.63 -20.78 -8.93
CA GLY A 112 -1.86 -20.47 -9.66
C GLY A 112 -3.11 -20.34 -8.77
N TYR A 113 -2.98 -20.57 -7.45
CA TYR A 113 -4.11 -20.43 -6.53
C TYR A 113 -4.52 -18.95 -6.40
N ASN A 114 -5.82 -18.67 -6.61
CA ASN A 114 -6.38 -17.33 -6.48
C ASN A 114 -6.70 -17.01 -5.00
N ALA A 115 -5.83 -16.26 -4.34
CA ALA A 115 -5.95 -15.86 -2.96
C ALA A 115 -6.81 -14.60 -2.83
N LYS A 116 -8.08 -14.76 -2.48
CA LYS A 116 -9.04 -13.67 -2.31
C LYS A 116 -9.04 -13.15 -0.87
N TYR A 117 -9.13 -11.83 -0.71
CA TYR A 117 -9.22 -11.20 0.60
C TYR A 117 -10.50 -11.62 1.37
N ASN A 118 -11.64 -11.69 0.67
CA ASN A 118 -12.89 -12.11 1.30
C ASN A 118 -12.84 -13.56 1.83
N ASP A 119 -12.14 -14.45 1.13
CA ASP A 119 -11.93 -15.81 1.63
C ASP A 119 -11.04 -15.81 2.88
N TRP A 120 -10.02 -14.93 2.92
CA TRP A 120 -9.13 -14.78 4.08
C TRP A 120 -9.86 -14.38 5.36
N LEU A 121 -10.93 -13.62 5.28
CA LEU A 121 -11.72 -13.21 6.46
C LEU A 121 -12.36 -14.41 7.16
N SER A 122 -12.82 -15.40 6.42
CA SER A 122 -13.55 -16.57 6.95
C SER A 122 -12.76 -17.87 6.95
N HIS A 123 -11.62 -17.91 6.25
CA HIS A 123 -10.76 -19.08 6.11
C HIS A 123 -9.29 -18.72 6.31
N TYR A 124 -8.45 -19.72 6.46
CA TYR A 124 -7.01 -19.58 6.30
C TYR A 124 -6.51 -20.49 5.17
N TYR A 125 -5.42 -20.07 4.53
CA TYR A 125 -4.81 -20.86 3.46
C TYR A 125 -3.94 -21.95 4.07
N LYS A 126 -4.31 -23.20 3.84
CA LYS A 126 -3.48 -24.33 4.17
C LYS A 126 -2.62 -24.69 2.98
N ILE A 127 -1.34 -24.41 3.08
CA ILE A 127 -0.37 -24.56 1.98
C ILE A 127 0.45 -25.82 2.24
N ARG A 128 0.50 -26.69 1.24
CA ARG A 128 1.29 -27.92 1.23
C ARG A 128 2.00 -28.06 -0.12
N GLY A 129 3.27 -27.68 -0.18
CA GLY A 129 4.00 -27.56 -1.44
C GLY A 129 3.30 -26.58 -2.38
N SER A 130 2.92 -27.01 -3.59
CA SER A 130 2.18 -26.22 -4.56
C SER A 130 0.65 -26.24 -4.36
N SER A 131 0.14 -27.09 -3.46
CA SER A 131 -1.30 -27.20 -3.21
C SER A 131 -1.75 -26.21 -2.14
N VAL A 132 -2.84 -25.50 -2.40
CA VAL A 132 -3.47 -24.59 -1.46
C VAL A 132 -4.92 -25.01 -1.29
N SER A 133 -5.39 -25.12 -0.06
CA SER A 133 -6.78 -25.36 0.30
C SER A 133 -7.24 -24.34 1.34
N LEU A 134 -8.54 -24.05 1.34
CA LEU A 134 -9.17 -23.23 2.38
C LEU A 134 -9.56 -24.11 3.56
N GLU A 135 -9.20 -23.68 4.77
CA GLU A 135 -9.74 -24.25 5.99
C GLU A 135 -10.55 -23.19 6.74
N PRO A 136 -11.79 -23.51 7.16
CA PRO A 136 -12.65 -22.53 7.81
C PRO A 136 -12.07 -22.10 9.16
N ARG A 137 -12.21 -20.81 9.48
CA ARG A 137 -11.92 -20.29 10.82
C ARG A 137 -13.12 -20.55 11.73
N THR A 138 -12.87 -20.89 12.98
CA THR A 138 -13.92 -20.97 14.00
C THR A 138 -14.61 -19.62 14.19
N ASN A 139 -13.85 -18.53 14.16
CA ASN A 139 -14.34 -17.16 14.19
C ASN A 139 -13.77 -16.40 12.99
N PRO A 140 -14.60 -15.83 12.13
CA PRO A 140 -14.12 -14.94 11.06
C PRO A 140 -13.29 -13.78 11.61
N LEU A 141 -12.33 -13.31 10.82
CA LEU A 141 -11.55 -12.13 11.16
C LEU A 141 -12.38 -10.88 10.94
N GLU A 142 -12.13 -9.88 11.78
CA GLU A 142 -12.65 -8.54 11.55
C GLU A 142 -11.97 -7.91 10.32
N ASP A 143 -12.75 -7.23 9.50
CA ASP A 143 -12.25 -6.50 8.34
C ASP A 143 -11.68 -5.15 8.77
N ASN A 144 -10.40 -5.13 9.09
CA ASN A 144 -9.66 -3.95 9.53
C ASN A 144 -8.24 -3.92 8.94
N ALA A 145 -7.51 -2.83 9.22
CA ALA A 145 -6.16 -2.61 8.69
C ALA A 145 -5.16 -3.72 9.10
N GLU A 146 -5.29 -4.28 10.30
CA GLU A 146 -4.43 -5.35 10.78
C GLU A 146 -4.67 -6.65 10.00
N THR A 147 -5.93 -7.00 9.76
CA THR A 147 -6.32 -8.17 8.97
C THR A 147 -5.89 -8.02 7.52
N PHE A 148 -6.03 -6.82 6.94
CA PHE A 148 -5.53 -6.51 5.61
C PHE A 148 -4.00 -6.68 5.53
N ALA A 149 -3.24 -6.16 6.49
CA ALA A 149 -1.79 -6.33 6.54
C ALA A 149 -1.36 -7.80 6.63
N LYS A 150 -2.06 -8.61 7.44
CA LYS A 150 -1.82 -10.06 7.54
C LYS A 150 -2.08 -10.79 6.23
N TRP A 151 -3.12 -10.38 5.48
CA TRP A 151 -3.39 -10.95 4.16
C TRP A 151 -2.33 -10.55 3.14
N ILE A 152 -1.94 -9.29 3.08
CA ILE A 152 -0.87 -8.80 2.20
C ILE A 152 0.44 -9.56 2.46
N ARG A 153 0.75 -9.86 3.72
CA ARG A 153 1.93 -10.68 4.05
C ARG A 153 1.85 -12.08 3.41
N GLN A 154 0.67 -12.71 3.32
CA GLN A 154 0.51 -13.97 2.59
C GLN A 154 0.80 -13.79 1.09
N ILE A 155 0.33 -12.69 0.50
CA ILE A 155 0.61 -12.37 -0.90
C ILE A 155 2.13 -12.25 -1.13
N TRP A 156 2.84 -11.49 -0.30
CA TRP A 156 4.30 -11.34 -0.39
C TRP A 156 5.08 -12.66 -0.23
N MET A 157 4.57 -13.61 0.55
CA MET A 157 5.21 -14.91 0.71
C MET A 157 5.04 -15.85 -0.49
N TYR A 158 3.96 -15.73 -1.24
CA TYR A 158 3.56 -16.75 -2.21
C TYR A 158 3.31 -16.24 -3.63
N ALA A 159 3.28 -14.92 -3.85
CA ALA A 159 3.27 -14.30 -5.17
C ALA A 159 4.66 -13.75 -5.51
N ASN A 160 4.96 -13.55 -6.78
CA ASN A 160 6.19 -12.93 -7.26
C ASN A 160 6.01 -12.37 -8.68
N THR A 161 7.08 -11.88 -9.31
CA THR A 161 7.07 -11.32 -10.66
C THR A 161 6.47 -12.28 -11.69
N TRP A 162 6.79 -13.57 -11.60
CA TRP A 162 6.24 -14.59 -12.51
C TRP A 162 4.71 -14.74 -12.36
N SER A 163 4.20 -14.76 -11.13
CA SER A 163 2.75 -14.85 -10.89
C SER A 163 2.01 -13.58 -11.33
N ILE A 164 2.66 -12.41 -11.29
CA ILE A 164 2.10 -11.16 -11.83
C ILE A 164 1.96 -11.29 -13.36
N ASP A 165 3.02 -11.66 -14.04
CA ASP A 165 3.03 -11.79 -15.49
C ASP A 165 2.04 -12.85 -15.99
N THR A 166 2.01 -14.01 -15.32
CA THR A 166 1.23 -15.17 -15.79
C THR A 166 -0.26 -15.07 -15.44
N TYR A 167 -0.59 -14.58 -14.24
CA TYR A 167 -1.97 -14.67 -13.72
C TYR A 167 -2.56 -13.34 -13.29
N ASN A 168 -1.74 -12.34 -12.95
CA ASN A 168 -2.17 -11.08 -12.35
C ASN A 168 -1.92 -9.89 -13.29
N SER A 169 -1.60 -10.13 -14.55
CA SER A 169 -1.52 -9.07 -15.57
C SER A 169 -2.92 -8.51 -15.81
N TYR A 170 -3.05 -7.22 -15.67
CA TYR A 170 -4.29 -6.48 -15.90
C TYR A 170 -4.15 -5.72 -17.22
N SER A 171 -4.92 -6.13 -18.22
CA SER A 171 -5.07 -5.40 -19.48
C SER A 171 -5.91 -4.15 -19.30
#